data_16b6ea9bc0b6d42b8509d007b7460a4d
#
_entry.id   16b6ea9bc0b6d42b8509d007b7460a4d
#
_cell.length_a   1.000
_cell.length_b   1.000
_cell.length_c   1.000
_cell.angle_alpha   90.00
_cell.angle_beta   90.00
_cell.angle_gamma   90.00
#
_symmetry.space_group_name_H-M   'P 1'
#
loop_
_entity.id
_entity.type
_entity.pdbx_description
1 polymer ?
#
loop_
_entity_poly.entity_id
_entity_poly.type
_entity_poly.pdbx_seq_one_letter_code
_entity_poly.pdbx_strand_id
1 'polypeptide(L)'
;MKRTAKELAEAIGAKLEGESALEIIGVAAPERAGARDLIYVEATKHAERAASSAALCAIVGEGLNLAGKTLLRSPQPKLAFAKAAALLLERPPIALGIHPTAIVAPLARVAKNAGIGPYAVIGEDAHVGEGTQIGAHCVIGAGCWIGEHCRIHPRVTLYNSVRIGHRVEIHSGTVIGADGFGYAHGEGKYWKFPQAGIVEIGDDVEIGANTTIDRGSLDDTRIAEGVKLDNLVHIGHNCHVGAHTVVAAQAGFSGSCVIGENVVVGGQAGFGERCELEDGAVIGGQSGVLGEKTIRSGQTVWGTPARSLGKFKEQYAWYGRLPELAARIKELEAKVGVK
;
A
#
# COMPACT_ATOMS: atom_id res chain seq x y z
N MET A 1 3.18 -8.44 22.71
CA MET A 1 4.22 -8.81 23.74
C MET A 1 4.45 -7.64 24.69
N LYS A 2 4.83 -7.89 25.94
CA LYS A 2 5.24 -6.80 26.85
C LYS A 2 6.72 -6.46 26.63
N ARG A 3 7.05 -5.17 26.71
CA ARG A 3 8.42 -4.64 26.60
C ARG A 3 8.59 -3.54 27.63
N THR A 4 9.81 -3.34 28.14
CA THR A 4 10.12 -2.17 28.96
C THR A 4 10.35 -0.93 28.09
N ALA A 5 10.18 0.26 28.65
CA ALA A 5 10.47 1.52 27.97
C ALA A 5 11.92 1.57 27.49
N LYS A 6 12.87 0.97 28.24
CA LYS A 6 14.27 0.84 27.85
C LYS A 6 14.44 -0.02 26.60
N GLU A 7 13.85 -1.23 26.58
CA GLU A 7 13.94 -2.15 25.43
C GLU A 7 13.34 -1.52 24.16
N LEU A 8 12.22 -0.80 24.29
CA LEU A 8 11.64 -0.08 23.17
C LEU A 8 12.53 1.05 22.67
N ALA A 9 13.08 1.86 23.60
CA ALA A 9 13.99 2.95 23.25
C ALA A 9 15.20 2.45 22.46
N GLU A 10 15.84 1.39 22.95
CA GLU A 10 16.99 0.75 22.29
C GLU A 10 16.61 0.21 20.89
N ALA A 11 15.47 -0.49 20.79
CA ALA A 11 15.04 -1.10 19.53
C ALA A 11 14.67 -0.07 18.44
N ILE A 12 14.16 1.10 18.83
CA ILE A 12 13.75 2.15 17.87
C ILE A 12 14.80 3.27 17.73
N GLY A 13 15.92 3.21 18.46
CA GLY A 13 16.97 4.23 18.44
C GLY A 13 16.53 5.57 19.07
N ALA A 14 15.64 5.53 20.07
CA ALA A 14 15.14 6.73 20.77
C ALA A 14 15.92 7.00 22.05
N LYS A 15 16.04 8.27 22.45
CA LYS A 15 16.57 8.67 23.74
C LYS A 15 15.48 8.51 24.82
N LEU A 16 15.76 7.71 25.86
CA LEU A 16 14.86 7.52 26.98
C LEU A 16 15.03 8.62 28.05
N GLU A 17 13.92 9.19 28.49
CA GLU A 17 13.85 10.10 29.64
C GLU A 17 12.69 9.66 30.54
N GLY A 18 12.99 9.24 31.78
CA GLY A 18 12.02 8.77 32.76
C GLY A 18 12.25 7.33 33.21
N GLU A 19 11.19 6.60 33.52
CA GLU A 19 11.24 5.27 34.11
C GLU A 19 11.62 4.19 33.10
N SER A 20 12.82 3.66 33.22
CA SER A 20 13.37 2.67 32.27
C SER A 20 12.70 1.30 32.37
N ALA A 21 12.23 0.92 33.55
CA ALA A 21 11.58 -0.36 33.83
C ALA A 21 10.07 -0.36 33.57
N LEU A 22 9.48 0.77 33.18
CA LEU A 22 8.06 0.87 32.86
C LEU A 22 7.67 -0.15 31.80
N GLU A 23 6.75 -1.05 32.12
CA GLU A 23 6.24 -2.08 31.20
C GLU A 23 5.18 -1.50 30.28
N ILE A 24 5.38 -1.68 28.97
CA ILE A 24 4.46 -1.32 27.90
C ILE A 24 3.89 -2.60 27.28
N ILE A 25 2.57 -2.66 27.10
CA ILE A 25 1.87 -3.86 26.61
C ILE A 25 1.09 -3.64 25.32
N GLY A 26 0.90 -2.39 24.92
CA GLY A 26 0.10 -2.06 23.75
C GLY A 26 0.38 -0.65 23.25
N VAL A 27 -0.38 -0.27 22.25
CA VAL A 27 -0.38 1.07 21.65
C VAL A 27 -1.82 1.57 21.57
N ALA A 28 -2.03 2.86 21.79
CA ALA A 28 -3.37 3.44 21.67
C ALA A 28 -3.33 4.92 21.25
N ALA A 29 -4.48 5.43 20.81
CA ALA A 29 -4.66 6.87 20.69
C ALA A 29 -4.69 7.52 22.10
N PRO A 30 -4.20 8.76 22.28
CA PRO A 30 -4.09 9.39 23.59
C PRO A 30 -5.37 9.34 24.44
N GLU A 31 -6.54 9.46 23.81
CA GLU A 31 -7.85 9.49 24.49
C GLU A 31 -8.34 8.14 25.01
N ARG A 32 -7.78 7.05 24.48
CA ARG A 32 -8.18 5.67 24.80
C ARG A 32 -7.10 4.88 25.51
N ALA A 33 -5.94 5.49 25.65
CA ALA A 33 -4.77 4.82 26.20
C ALA A 33 -4.94 4.54 27.69
N GLY A 34 -4.60 3.33 28.11
CA GLY A 34 -4.38 2.96 29.50
C GLY A 34 -2.95 3.28 29.95
N ALA A 35 -2.66 3.12 31.22
CA ALA A 35 -1.35 3.46 31.81
C ALA A 35 -0.16 2.71 31.17
N ARG A 36 -0.38 1.52 30.61
CA ARG A 36 0.66 0.68 30.00
C ARG A 36 0.66 0.72 28.46
N ASP A 37 -0.10 1.63 27.87
CA ASP A 37 -0.08 1.84 26.41
C ASP A 37 0.96 2.89 26.04
N LEU A 38 1.58 2.70 24.87
CA LEU A 38 2.44 3.66 24.21
C LEU A 38 1.61 4.58 23.34
N ILE A 39 1.80 5.88 23.46
CA ILE A 39 1.23 6.90 22.58
C ILE A 39 2.34 7.64 21.84
N TYR A 40 2.01 8.43 20.83
CA TYR A 40 2.98 9.33 20.19
C TYR A 40 2.39 10.72 19.95
N VAL A 41 3.29 11.70 19.88
CA VAL A 41 2.94 13.11 19.59
C VAL A 41 3.92 13.64 18.55
N GLU A 42 3.39 13.93 17.35
CA GLU A 42 4.17 14.46 16.26
C GLU A 42 4.28 15.99 16.28
N ALA A 43 3.23 16.68 16.73
CA ALA A 43 3.18 18.12 16.74
C ALA A 43 2.73 18.69 18.08
N THR A 44 3.29 19.84 18.48
CA THR A 44 3.00 20.53 19.75
C THR A 44 1.51 20.83 19.95
N LYS A 45 0.75 21.06 18.88
CA LYS A 45 -0.71 21.26 18.96
C LYS A 45 -1.49 20.08 19.55
N HIS A 46 -0.87 18.90 19.63
CA HIS A 46 -1.45 17.68 20.22
C HIS A 46 -0.91 17.38 21.63
N ALA A 47 -0.05 18.25 22.18
CA ALA A 47 0.60 18.04 23.48
C ALA A 47 -0.40 17.98 24.64
N GLU A 48 -1.42 18.85 24.65
CA GLU A 48 -2.44 18.88 25.70
C GLU A 48 -3.23 17.56 25.78
N ARG A 49 -3.62 17.01 24.62
CA ARG A 49 -4.31 15.71 24.53
C ARG A 49 -3.45 14.56 25.05
N ALA A 50 -2.16 14.60 24.75
CA ALA A 50 -1.22 13.59 25.24
C ALA A 50 -0.90 13.77 26.75
N ALA A 51 -0.84 15.01 27.25
CA ALA A 51 -0.63 15.28 28.66
C ALA A 51 -1.79 14.77 29.52
N SER A 52 -3.03 14.92 29.05
CA SER A 52 -4.24 14.42 29.74
C SER A 52 -4.48 12.92 29.58
N SER A 53 -3.73 12.23 28.73
CA SER A 53 -3.84 10.78 28.52
C SER A 53 -3.42 10.02 29.78
N ALA A 54 -4.07 8.87 30.05
CA ALA A 54 -3.67 7.95 31.12
C ALA A 54 -2.35 7.21 30.81
N ALA A 55 -1.86 7.21 29.54
CA ALA A 55 -0.61 6.57 29.17
C ALA A 55 0.58 7.15 29.96
N LEU A 56 1.41 6.29 30.50
CA LEU A 56 2.63 6.69 31.22
C LEU A 56 3.85 6.81 30.31
N CYS A 57 3.77 6.35 29.06
CA CYS A 57 4.86 6.42 28.09
C CYS A 57 4.41 7.06 26.78
N ALA A 58 5.25 7.95 26.25
CA ALA A 58 4.99 8.61 24.97
C ALA A 58 6.25 8.73 24.11
N ILE A 59 6.11 8.49 22.80
CA ILE A 59 7.13 8.87 21.82
C ILE A 59 6.87 10.32 21.40
N VAL A 60 7.91 11.16 21.51
CA VAL A 60 7.81 12.60 21.25
C VAL A 60 8.97 13.10 20.41
N GLY A 61 8.78 14.24 19.74
CA GLY A 61 9.85 14.98 19.09
C GLY A 61 10.81 15.63 20.09
N GLU A 62 11.94 16.09 19.60
CA GLU A 62 12.89 16.86 20.40
C GLU A 62 12.23 18.17 20.87
N GLY A 63 12.39 18.50 22.16
CA GLY A 63 11.85 19.72 22.76
C GLY A 63 10.40 19.65 23.27
N LEU A 64 9.65 18.58 23.01
CA LEU A 64 8.32 18.41 23.59
C LEU A 64 8.40 17.73 24.96
N ASN A 65 7.84 18.36 25.99
CA ASN A 65 7.79 17.81 27.35
C ASN A 65 6.34 17.50 27.75
N LEU A 66 6.13 16.32 28.34
CA LEU A 66 4.88 15.89 28.95
C LEU A 66 5.15 15.54 30.41
N ALA A 67 4.69 16.39 31.31
CA ALA A 67 4.92 16.20 32.75
C ALA A 67 4.35 14.86 33.23
N GLY A 68 5.11 14.15 34.08
CA GLY A 68 4.70 12.89 34.70
C GLY A 68 4.72 11.67 33.75
N LYS A 69 5.30 11.78 32.56
CA LYS A 69 5.41 10.67 31.62
C LYS A 69 6.86 10.30 31.31
N THR A 70 7.06 9.02 31.03
CA THR A 70 8.31 8.53 30.44
C THR A 70 8.30 8.87 28.96
N LEU A 71 9.36 9.48 28.47
CA LEU A 71 9.47 9.97 27.09
C LEU A 71 10.53 9.18 26.31
N LEU A 72 10.16 8.74 25.12
CA LEU A 72 11.06 8.20 24.11
C LEU A 72 11.22 9.26 23.01
N ARG A 73 12.36 9.96 23.02
CA ARG A 73 12.61 11.06 22.07
C ARG A 73 13.15 10.56 20.76
N SER A 74 12.53 10.98 19.67
CA SER A 74 12.94 10.65 18.30
C SER A 74 12.75 11.87 17.39
N PRO A 75 13.67 12.12 16.45
CA PRO A 75 13.48 13.14 15.42
C PRO A 75 12.30 12.82 14.47
N GLN A 76 11.88 11.57 14.42
CA GLN A 76 10.75 11.09 13.62
C GLN A 76 9.75 10.30 14.49
N PRO A 77 8.94 10.96 15.32
CA PRO A 77 8.07 10.28 16.30
C PRO A 77 7.10 9.27 15.69
N LYS A 78 6.53 9.58 14.55
CA LYS A 78 5.61 8.69 13.82
C LYS A 78 6.29 7.41 13.35
N LEU A 79 7.49 7.51 12.79
CA LEU A 79 8.28 6.34 12.37
C LEU A 79 8.70 5.50 13.57
N ALA A 80 9.17 6.16 14.63
CA ALA A 80 9.55 5.50 15.87
C ALA A 80 8.36 4.76 16.50
N PHE A 81 7.17 5.36 16.48
CA PHE A 81 5.95 4.72 16.96
C PHE A 81 5.55 3.51 16.09
N ALA A 82 5.63 3.60 14.76
CA ALA A 82 5.34 2.47 13.88
C ALA A 82 6.27 1.28 14.17
N LYS A 83 7.57 1.54 14.36
CA LYS A 83 8.55 0.50 14.75
C LYS A 83 8.25 -0.11 16.12
N ALA A 84 7.96 0.71 17.13
CA ALA A 84 7.59 0.26 18.46
C ALA A 84 6.29 -0.55 18.47
N ALA A 85 5.28 -0.09 17.72
CA ALA A 85 4.01 -0.78 17.58
C ALA A 85 4.17 -2.18 16.96
N ALA A 86 5.02 -2.32 15.95
CA ALA A 86 5.33 -3.62 15.34
C ALA A 86 5.93 -4.61 16.35
N LEU A 87 6.68 -4.14 17.37
CA LEU A 87 7.25 -4.97 18.43
C LEU A 87 6.25 -5.32 19.53
N LEU A 88 5.22 -4.50 19.75
CA LEU A 88 4.21 -4.66 20.79
C LEU A 88 2.98 -5.44 20.31
N LEU A 89 2.58 -5.23 19.06
CA LEU A 89 1.39 -5.85 18.50
C LEU A 89 1.74 -7.26 18.00
N GLU A 90 1.32 -8.25 18.75
CA GLU A 90 1.37 -9.63 18.28
C GLU A 90 0.33 -9.83 17.17
N ARG A 91 0.80 -10.31 16.04
CA ARG A 91 -0.11 -10.85 15.01
C ARG A 91 -0.34 -12.33 15.35
N PRO A 92 -1.57 -12.77 15.68
CA PRO A 92 -1.81 -14.18 15.96
C PRO A 92 -1.36 -15.00 14.75
N PRO A 93 -0.48 -16.02 14.96
CA PRO A 93 -0.09 -16.89 13.87
C PRO A 93 -1.31 -17.71 13.41
N ILE A 94 -1.40 -17.99 12.11
CA ILE A 94 -2.20 -19.13 11.64
C ILE A 94 -1.54 -20.38 12.23
N ALA A 95 -2.32 -21.35 12.65
CA ALA A 95 -1.79 -22.59 13.22
C ALA A 95 -0.76 -23.20 12.26
N LEU A 96 0.40 -23.59 12.78
CA LEU A 96 1.45 -24.23 11.98
C LEU A 96 0.98 -25.57 11.45
N GLY A 97 1.50 -25.96 10.27
CA GLY A 97 1.14 -27.18 9.59
C GLY A 97 -0.06 -27.04 8.66
N ILE A 98 -0.46 -28.15 8.09
CA ILE A 98 -1.54 -28.22 7.09
C ILE A 98 -2.86 -28.56 7.78
N HIS A 99 -3.85 -27.68 7.66
CA HIS A 99 -5.17 -27.97 8.22
C HIS A 99 -5.81 -29.19 7.54
N PRO A 100 -6.49 -30.10 8.27
CA PRO A 100 -7.04 -31.33 7.71
C PRO A 100 -8.01 -31.16 6.54
N THR A 101 -8.64 -30.00 6.41
CA THR A 101 -9.56 -29.70 5.28
C THR A 101 -8.87 -28.96 4.12
N ALA A 102 -7.57 -28.67 4.22
CA ALA A 102 -6.82 -28.11 3.10
C ALA A 102 -6.53 -29.20 2.06
N ILE A 103 -6.52 -28.82 0.80
CA ILE A 103 -6.16 -29.70 -0.33
C ILE A 103 -4.78 -29.29 -0.81
N VAL A 104 -3.81 -30.16 -0.65
CA VAL A 104 -2.44 -29.93 -1.12
C VAL A 104 -2.10 -30.98 -2.16
N ALA A 105 -1.74 -30.51 -3.35
CA ALA A 105 -1.37 -31.38 -4.46
C ALA A 105 -0.10 -32.22 -4.13
N PRO A 106 0.02 -33.45 -4.65
CA PRO A 106 1.10 -34.38 -4.28
C PRO A 106 2.52 -33.85 -4.54
N LEU A 107 2.72 -33.03 -5.58
CA LEU A 107 4.02 -32.47 -5.94
C LEU A 107 4.27 -31.07 -5.33
N ALA A 108 3.29 -30.53 -4.58
CA ALA A 108 3.48 -29.25 -3.89
C ALA A 108 4.51 -29.38 -2.75
N ARG A 109 5.33 -28.37 -2.59
CA ARG A 109 6.38 -28.29 -1.57
C ARG A 109 6.01 -27.25 -0.52
N VAL A 110 5.59 -27.71 0.64
CA VAL A 110 5.22 -26.84 1.77
C VAL A 110 6.25 -27.01 2.88
N ALA A 111 6.87 -25.92 3.32
CA ALA A 111 7.84 -25.94 4.41
C ALA A 111 7.18 -26.43 5.72
N LYS A 112 7.94 -27.17 6.56
CA LYS A 112 7.41 -27.80 7.78
C LYS A 112 6.83 -26.82 8.79
N ASN A 113 7.37 -25.60 8.82
CA ASN A 113 6.95 -24.52 9.72
C ASN A 113 6.01 -23.48 9.02
N ALA A 114 5.51 -23.81 7.82
CA ALA A 114 4.44 -23.05 7.19
C ALA A 114 3.07 -23.41 7.78
N GLY A 115 2.11 -22.48 7.72
CA GLY A 115 0.73 -22.68 8.13
C GLY A 115 -0.21 -22.66 6.92
N ILE A 116 -1.00 -23.70 6.70
CA ILE A 116 -2.02 -23.77 5.65
C ILE A 116 -3.39 -23.84 6.30
N GLY A 117 -4.19 -22.80 6.13
CA GLY A 117 -5.51 -22.67 6.74
C GLY A 117 -6.59 -23.59 6.15
N PRO A 118 -7.76 -23.66 6.79
CA PRO A 118 -8.86 -24.54 6.37
C PRO A 118 -9.35 -24.19 4.95
N TYR A 119 -9.65 -25.23 4.18
CA TYR A 119 -10.19 -25.16 2.82
C TYR A 119 -9.28 -24.41 1.83
N ALA A 120 -8.01 -24.20 2.16
CA ALA A 120 -7.02 -23.70 1.19
C ALA A 120 -6.69 -24.80 0.18
N VAL A 121 -6.45 -24.40 -1.06
CA VAL A 121 -6.02 -25.28 -2.16
C VAL A 121 -4.62 -24.87 -2.61
N ILE A 122 -3.68 -25.82 -2.60
CA ILE A 122 -2.30 -25.65 -3.07
C ILE A 122 -2.11 -26.53 -4.29
N GLY A 123 -1.84 -25.91 -5.44
CA GLY A 123 -1.73 -26.57 -6.75
C GLY A 123 -0.43 -27.37 -6.92
N GLU A 124 -0.38 -28.13 -8.02
CA GLU A 124 0.81 -28.95 -8.38
C GLU A 124 2.06 -28.08 -8.53
N ASP A 125 3.20 -28.61 -8.09
CA ASP A 125 4.51 -27.94 -8.12
C ASP A 125 4.56 -26.57 -7.43
N ALA A 126 3.53 -26.18 -6.68
CA ALA A 126 3.56 -24.95 -5.89
C ALA A 126 4.57 -25.08 -4.74
N HIS A 127 5.29 -23.97 -4.47
CA HIS A 127 6.26 -23.87 -3.37
C HIS A 127 5.77 -22.87 -2.34
N VAL A 128 5.80 -23.25 -1.05
CA VAL A 128 5.47 -22.39 0.10
C VAL A 128 6.65 -22.40 1.06
N GLY A 129 7.30 -21.25 1.21
CA GLY A 129 8.51 -21.05 2.01
C GLY A 129 8.29 -21.10 3.52
N GLU A 130 9.39 -21.09 4.27
CA GLU A 130 9.42 -21.20 5.72
C GLU A 130 8.68 -20.03 6.41
N GLY A 131 7.95 -20.33 7.50
CA GLY A 131 7.21 -19.34 8.27
C GLY A 131 6.06 -18.67 7.54
N THR A 132 5.80 -19.02 6.28
CA THR A 132 4.70 -18.46 5.48
C THR A 132 3.36 -19.00 5.95
N GLN A 133 2.37 -18.13 6.02
CA GLN A 133 1.02 -18.41 6.50
C GLN A 133 0.00 -18.16 5.39
N ILE A 134 -0.75 -19.19 5.02
CA ILE A 134 -1.81 -19.12 4.01
C ILE A 134 -3.16 -19.27 4.71
N GLY A 135 -4.00 -18.25 4.56
CA GLY A 135 -5.32 -18.15 5.18
C GLY A 135 -6.34 -19.13 4.62
N ALA A 136 -7.50 -19.18 5.27
CA ALA A 136 -8.60 -20.02 4.85
C ALA A 136 -9.12 -19.66 3.44
N HIS A 137 -9.54 -20.69 2.69
CA HIS A 137 -10.13 -20.55 1.35
C HIS A 137 -9.22 -19.84 0.32
N CYS A 138 -7.91 -19.82 0.53
CA CYS A 138 -6.97 -19.37 -0.49
C CYS A 138 -6.85 -20.40 -1.61
N VAL A 139 -6.65 -19.95 -2.83
CA VAL A 139 -6.33 -20.80 -3.98
C VAL A 139 -4.96 -20.39 -4.51
N ILE A 140 -4.01 -21.29 -4.41
CA ILE A 140 -2.64 -21.13 -4.91
C ILE A 140 -2.50 -22.02 -6.14
N GLY A 141 -2.37 -21.41 -7.31
CA GLY A 141 -2.28 -22.09 -8.59
C GLY A 141 -1.03 -22.96 -8.75
N ALA A 142 -1.04 -23.81 -9.75
CA ALA A 142 0.09 -24.68 -10.06
C ALA A 142 1.35 -23.87 -10.39
N GLY A 143 2.53 -24.37 -9.96
CA GLY A 143 3.81 -23.75 -10.21
C GLY A 143 4.03 -22.39 -9.53
N CYS A 144 3.16 -21.97 -8.62
CA CYS A 144 3.36 -20.75 -7.82
C CYS A 144 4.57 -20.91 -6.90
N TRP A 145 5.32 -19.84 -6.72
CA TRP A 145 6.40 -19.78 -5.75
C TRP A 145 6.12 -18.68 -4.73
N ILE A 146 6.07 -19.03 -3.45
CA ILE A 146 5.86 -18.08 -2.35
C ILE A 146 7.05 -18.20 -1.40
N GLY A 147 7.74 -17.08 -1.17
CA GLY A 147 8.91 -17.00 -0.31
C GLY A 147 8.61 -17.21 1.17
N GLU A 148 9.56 -16.84 2.00
CA GLU A 148 9.51 -17.04 3.44
C GLU A 148 8.78 -15.92 4.16
N HIS A 149 8.20 -16.25 5.33
CA HIS A 149 7.57 -15.30 6.25
C HIS A 149 6.47 -14.43 5.61
N CYS A 150 5.84 -14.91 4.54
CA CYS A 150 4.70 -14.25 3.91
C CYS A 150 3.42 -14.48 4.71
N ARG A 151 2.50 -13.53 4.61
CA ARG A 151 1.15 -13.63 5.17
C ARG A 151 0.11 -13.44 4.07
N ILE A 152 -0.52 -14.53 3.68
CA ILE A 152 -1.59 -14.54 2.69
C ILE A 152 -2.92 -14.66 3.43
N HIS A 153 -3.70 -13.59 3.45
CA HIS A 153 -4.97 -13.53 4.16
C HIS A 153 -6.06 -14.38 3.49
N PRO A 154 -7.18 -14.68 4.17
CA PRO A 154 -8.22 -15.54 3.61
C PRO A 154 -8.76 -15.09 2.24
N ARG A 155 -9.13 -16.03 1.38
CA ARG A 155 -9.74 -15.79 0.06
C ARG A 155 -8.84 -15.06 -0.95
N VAL A 156 -7.54 -15.15 -0.82
CA VAL A 156 -6.61 -14.72 -1.87
C VAL A 156 -6.53 -15.78 -2.95
N THR A 157 -6.48 -15.36 -4.21
CA THR A 157 -6.30 -16.25 -5.37
C THR A 157 -5.04 -15.87 -6.11
N LEU A 158 -4.09 -16.80 -6.20
CA LEU A 158 -2.92 -16.72 -7.06
C LEU A 158 -3.13 -17.65 -8.25
N TYR A 159 -3.10 -17.11 -9.45
CA TYR A 159 -3.12 -17.91 -10.68
C TYR A 159 -1.79 -18.64 -10.88
N ASN A 160 -1.76 -19.56 -11.85
CA ASN A 160 -0.58 -20.40 -12.09
C ASN A 160 0.69 -19.56 -12.35
N SER A 161 1.80 -20.06 -11.84
CA SER A 161 3.16 -19.55 -12.03
C SER A 161 3.43 -18.14 -11.44
N VAL A 162 2.55 -17.62 -10.58
CA VAL A 162 2.81 -16.37 -9.84
C VAL A 162 4.00 -16.56 -8.90
N ARG A 163 4.88 -15.58 -8.85
CA ARG A 163 6.06 -15.56 -7.97
C ARG A 163 5.94 -14.47 -6.94
N ILE A 164 6.07 -14.83 -5.66
CA ILE A 164 5.98 -13.93 -4.50
C ILE A 164 7.30 -14.02 -3.74
N GLY A 165 7.92 -12.88 -3.47
CA GLY A 165 9.13 -12.75 -2.67
C GLY A 165 8.92 -13.09 -1.18
N HIS A 166 9.81 -12.60 -0.33
CA HIS A 166 9.80 -12.84 1.11
C HIS A 166 9.05 -11.73 1.87
N ARG A 167 8.48 -12.04 3.04
CA ARG A 167 7.81 -11.07 3.94
C ARG A 167 6.68 -10.27 3.29
N VAL A 168 6.06 -10.86 2.27
CA VAL A 168 4.94 -10.24 1.56
C VAL A 168 3.65 -10.44 2.34
N GLU A 169 2.83 -9.38 2.45
CA GLU A 169 1.49 -9.44 3.04
C GLU A 169 0.43 -9.16 1.98
N ILE A 170 -0.51 -10.09 1.78
CA ILE A 170 -1.60 -9.97 0.79
C ILE A 170 -2.94 -10.10 1.50
N HIS A 171 -3.75 -9.04 1.43
CA HIS A 171 -5.05 -8.98 2.08
C HIS A 171 -6.16 -9.69 1.30
N SER A 172 -7.24 -9.98 2.03
CA SER A 172 -8.35 -10.83 1.59
C SER A 172 -9.00 -10.37 0.28
N GLY A 173 -9.38 -11.32 -0.55
CA GLY A 173 -10.09 -11.08 -1.80
C GLY A 173 -9.20 -10.64 -2.98
N THR A 174 -7.91 -10.47 -2.75
CA THR A 174 -6.94 -10.10 -3.80
C THR A 174 -6.77 -11.22 -4.80
N VAL A 175 -6.70 -10.86 -6.08
CA VAL A 175 -6.49 -11.79 -7.21
C VAL A 175 -5.24 -11.38 -7.97
N ILE A 176 -4.29 -12.31 -8.13
CA ILE A 176 -3.01 -12.05 -8.80
C ILE A 176 -2.81 -13.05 -9.93
N GLY A 177 -2.47 -12.55 -11.12
CA GLY A 177 -2.15 -13.36 -12.29
C GLY A 177 -3.34 -13.71 -13.18
N ALA A 178 -4.48 -13.03 -13.01
CA ALA A 178 -5.57 -13.12 -13.99
C ALA A 178 -5.11 -12.59 -15.35
N ASP A 179 -5.79 -13.02 -16.42
CA ASP A 179 -5.50 -12.52 -17.78
C ASP A 179 -5.78 -11.03 -17.89
N GLY A 180 -4.84 -10.29 -18.47
CA GLY A 180 -4.98 -8.88 -18.75
C GLY A 180 -6.02 -8.58 -19.84
N PHE A 181 -6.46 -7.33 -19.92
CA PHE A 181 -7.43 -6.84 -20.88
C PHE A 181 -6.77 -6.56 -22.26
N GLY A 182 -6.50 -7.63 -23.01
CA GLY A 182 -5.86 -7.57 -24.31
C GLY A 182 -6.76 -8.17 -25.42
N TYR A 183 -7.14 -7.37 -26.42
CA TYR A 183 -7.99 -7.80 -27.54
C TYR A 183 -7.55 -7.14 -28.84
N ALA A 184 -7.54 -7.91 -29.93
CA ALA A 184 -7.38 -7.42 -31.30
C ALA A 184 -8.76 -7.38 -31.98
N HIS A 185 -9.13 -6.23 -32.56
CA HIS A 185 -10.35 -6.13 -33.34
C HIS A 185 -10.09 -6.55 -34.78
N GLY A 186 -10.87 -7.51 -35.29
CA GLY A 186 -10.79 -7.99 -36.66
C GLY A 186 -12.02 -8.81 -37.02
N GLU A 187 -12.39 -8.87 -38.26
CA GLU A 187 -13.53 -9.68 -38.77
C GLU A 187 -14.85 -9.37 -38.03
N GLY A 188 -15.06 -8.11 -37.65
CA GLY A 188 -16.26 -7.65 -36.94
C GLY A 188 -16.38 -8.04 -35.48
N LYS A 189 -15.33 -8.57 -34.84
CA LYS A 189 -15.31 -8.99 -33.44
C LYS A 189 -13.97 -8.75 -32.79
N TYR A 190 -13.95 -8.91 -31.45
CA TYR A 190 -12.72 -8.88 -30.64
C TYR A 190 -12.17 -10.29 -30.46
N TRP A 191 -10.91 -10.47 -30.81
CA TRP A 191 -10.13 -11.68 -30.58
C TRP A 191 -9.26 -11.48 -29.35
N LYS A 192 -9.31 -12.43 -28.41
CA LYS A 192 -8.47 -12.37 -27.20
C LYS A 192 -6.99 -12.46 -27.57
N PHE A 193 -6.20 -11.49 -27.10
CA PHE A 193 -4.74 -11.55 -27.22
C PHE A 193 -4.16 -12.47 -26.13
N PRO A 194 -3.20 -13.34 -26.44
CA PRO A 194 -2.63 -14.28 -25.46
C PRO A 194 -2.05 -13.57 -24.26
N GLN A 195 -2.25 -14.14 -23.08
CA GLN A 195 -1.69 -13.69 -21.81
C GLN A 195 -0.79 -14.82 -21.26
N ALA A 196 0.46 -14.88 -21.76
CA ALA A 196 1.40 -15.98 -21.51
C ALA A 196 2.46 -15.66 -20.46
N GLY A 197 2.61 -14.39 -20.10
CA GLY A 197 3.52 -13.95 -19.05
C GLY A 197 3.02 -14.29 -17.63
N ILE A 198 3.80 -13.94 -16.63
CA ILE A 198 3.49 -14.17 -15.22
C ILE A 198 3.40 -12.86 -14.44
N VAL A 199 3.20 -12.95 -13.13
CA VAL A 199 3.37 -11.85 -12.17
C VAL A 199 4.53 -12.18 -11.25
N GLU A 200 5.44 -11.24 -11.08
CA GLU A 200 6.54 -11.29 -10.13
C GLU A 200 6.39 -10.19 -9.08
N ILE A 201 6.41 -10.55 -7.80
CA ILE A 201 6.30 -9.64 -6.66
C ILE A 201 7.55 -9.78 -5.79
N GLY A 202 8.22 -8.65 -5.56
CA GLY A 202 9.42 -8.57 -4.73
C GLY A 202 9.18 -8.74 -3.24
N ASP A 203 10.25 -8.58 -2.47
CA ASP A 203 10.23 -8.69 -1.01
C ASP A 203 9.50 -7.51 -0.34
N ASP A 204 9.00 -7.73 0.88
CA ASP A 204 8.42 -6.68 1.74
C ASP A 204 7.24 -5.90 1.10
N VAL A 205 6.58 -6.46 0.08
CA VAL A 205 5.40 -5.86 -0.56
C VAL A 205 4.16 -6.08 0.29
N GLU A 206 3.31 -5.05 0.39
CA GLU A 206 1.98 -5.16 1.00
C GLU A 206 0.89 -4.85 -0.04
N ILE A 207 -0.11 -5.72 -0.13
CA ILE A 207 -1.20 -5.63 -1.11
C ILE A 207 -2.53 -5.62 -0.37
N GLY A 208 -3.28 -4.52 -0.50
CA GLY A 208 -4.58 -4.30 0.10
C GLY A 208 -5.68 -5.24 -0.41
N ALA A 209 -6.80 -5.24 0.29
CA ALA A 209 -7.91 -6.12 0.01
C ALA A 209 -8.57 -5.84 -1.36
N ASN A 210 -9.02 -6.92 -2.04
CA ASN A 210 -9.69 -6.86 -3.34
C ASN A 210 -8.88 -6.12 -4.43
N THR A 211 -7.59 -6.08 -4.31
CA THR A 211 -6.66 -5.58 -5.35
C THR A 211 -6.51 -6.64 -6.44
N THR A 212 -6.35 -6.20 -7.69
CA THR A 212 -6.15 -7.09 -8.84
C THR A 212 -4.85 -6.75 -9.56
N ILE A 213 -4.05 -7.78 -9.86
CA ILE A 213 -2.79 -7.63 -10.61
C ILE A 213 -2.82 -8.64 -11.76
N ASP A 214 -2.91 -8.12 -12.98
CA ASP A 214 -2.98 -8.94 -14.17
C ASP A 214 -1.60 -9.47 -14.56
N ARG A 215 -1.58 -10.68 -15.15
CA ARG A 215 -0.36 -11.23 -15.75
C ARG A 215 0.05 -10.46 -16.98
N GLY A 216 1.30 -10.51 -17.32
CA GLY A 216 1.77 -9.98 -18.60
C GLY A 216 1.24 -10.76 -19.80
N SER A 217 1.20 -10.10 -20.95
CA SER A 217 0.81 -10.75 -22.21
C SER A 217 1.93 -11.64 -22.76
N LEU A 218 3.03 -11.04 -23.23
CA LEU A 218 4.21 -11.76 -23.75
C LEU A 218 5.46 -11.55 -22.88
N ASP A 219 5.42 -10.58 -21.98
CA ASP A 219 6.40 -10.32 -20.94
C ASP A 219 5.66 -10.30 -19.59
N ASP A 220 6.33 -10.06 -18.48
CA ASP A 220 5.78 -10.19 -17.13
C ASP A 220 5.25 -8.86 -16.58
N THR A 221 4.33 -8.93 -15.62
CA THR A 221 3.97 -7.81 -14.75
C THR A 221 4.84 -7.90 -13.50
N ARG A 222 5.48 -6.80 -13.09
CA ARG A 222 6.47 -6.79 -12.00
C ARG A 222 6.16 -5.74 -10.96
N ILE A 223 6.18 -6.16 -9.71
CA ILE A 223 6.06 -5.30 -8.52
C ILE A 223 7.36 -5.44 -7.73
N ALA A 224 8.14 -4.36 -7.66
CA ALA A 224 9.44 -4.39 -6.99
C ALA A 224 9.30 -4.41 -5.45
N GLU A 225 10.42 -4.52 -4.75
CA GLU A 225 10.46 -4.60 -3.30
C GLU A 225 9.86 -3.39 -2.59
N GLY A 226 9.27 -3.63 -1.42
CA GLY A 226 8.78 -2.57 -0.53
C GLY A 226 7.55 -1.80 -1.03
N VAL A 227 6.99 -2.13 -2.18
CA VAL A 227 5.79 -1.49 -2.74
C VAL A 227 4.59 -1.68 -1.80
N LYS A 228 3.76 -0.64 -1.64
CA LYS A 228 2.52 -0.66 -0.86
C LYS A 228 1.34 -0.32 -1.75
N LEU A 229 0.48 -1.28 -2.00
CA LEU A 229 -0.78 -1.12 -2.71
C LEU A 229 -1.93 -1.16 -1.71
N ASP A 230 -2.76 -0.13 -1.69
CA ASP A 230 -3.96 -0.09 -0.85
C ASP A 230 -5.10 -0.92 -1.47
N ASN A 231 -6.26 -0.88 -0.85
CA ASN A 231 -7.43 -1.67 -1.25
C ASN A 231 -7.97 -1.26 -2.62
N LEU A 232 -8.49 -2.22 -3.39
CA LEU A 232 -9.15 -1.98 -4.67
C LEU A 232 -8.25 -1.33 -5.74
N VAL A 233 -6.94 -1.50 -5.64
CA VAL A 233 -6.00 -1.07 -6.69
C VAL A 233 -6.05 -2.06 -7.85
N HIS A 234 -5.96 -1.57 -9.09
CA HIS A 234 -5.81 -2.39 -10.28
C HIS A 234 -4.47 -2.13 -10.95
N ILE A 235 -3.70 -3.19 -11.18
CA ILE A 235 -2.46 -3.16 -11.97
C ILE A 235 -2.69 -3.99 -13.24
N GLY A 236 -2.73 -3.31 -14.39
CA GLY A 236 -2.91 -3.95 -15.69
C GLY A 236 -1.68 -4.75 -16.14
N HIS A 237 -1.87 -5.54 -17.20
CA HIS A 237 -0.83 -6.41 -17.75
C HIS A 237 0.45 -5.64 -18.14
N ASN A 238 1.60 -6.27 -17.98
CA ASN A 238 2.91 -5.72 -18.35
C ASN A 238 3.29 -4.42 -17.60
N CYS A 239 2.63 -4.08 -16.51
CA CYS A 239 3.05 -2.95 -15.68
C CYS A 239 4.29 -3.31 -14.86
N HIS A 240 5.19 -2.33 -14.73
CA HIS A 240 6.35 -2.42 -13.84
C HIS A 240 6.24 -1.35 -12.77
N VAL A 241 6.19 -1.74 -11.50
CA VAL A 241 6.10 -0.83 -10.35
C VAL A 241 7.42 -0.86 -9.59
N GLY A 242 8.13 0.27 -9.57
CA GLY A 242 9.43 0.44 -8.93
C GLY A 242 9.37 0.39 -7.40
N ALA A 243 10.54 0.15 -6.79
CA ALA A 243 10.68 -0.09 -5.36
C ALA A 243 10.13 1.06 -4.50
N HIS A 244 9.59 0.69 -3.33
CA HIS A 244 9.07 1.63 -2.31
C HIS A 244 7.97 2.59 -2.79
N THR A 245 7.38 2.33 -3.94
CA THR A 245 6.22 3.09 -4.45
C THR A 245 4.97 2.79 -3.62
N VAL A 246 4.17 3.82 -3.36
CA VAL A 246 2.92 3.72 -2.60
C VAL A 246 1.73 4.15 -3.44
N VAL A 247 0.70 3.32 -3.47
CA VAL A 247 -0.51 3.53 -4.29
C VAL A 247 -1.72 3.46 -3.39
N ALA A 248 -2.44 4.58 -3.27
CA ALA A 248 -3.65 4.65 -2.46
C ALA A 248 -4.86 4.01 -3.16
N ALA A 249 -5.90 3.75 -2.38
CA ALA A 249 -7.06 2.96 -2.76
C ALA A 249 -7.74 3.42 -4.06
N GLN A 250 -8.27 2.44 -4.80
CA GLN A 250 -9.04 2.62 -6.03
C GLN A 250 -8.26 3.25 -7.20
N ALA A 251 -6.93 3.34 -7.12
CA ALA A 251 -6.14 3.73 -8.28
C ALA A 251 -6.09 2.57 -9.30
N GLY A 252 -6.06 2.92 -10.59
CA GLY A 252 -6.05 1.93 -11.67
C GLY A 252 -5.04 2.26 -12.77
N PHE A 253 -4.18 1.31 -13.08
CA PHE A 253 -3.18 1.40 -14.14
C PHE A 253 -3.60 0.52 -15.31
N SER A 254 -3.74 1.13 -16.50
CA SER A 254 -3.88 0.39 -17.74
C SER A 254 -2.58 -0.36 -18.09
N GLY A 255 -2.63 -1.22 -19.08
CA GLY A 255 -1.48 -2.06 -19.44
C GLY A 255 -0.20 -1.30 -19.80
N SER A 256 0.93 -1.93 -19.56
CA SER A 256 2.27 -1.47 -19.96
C SER A 256 2.71 -0.14 -19.35
N CYS A 257 2.18 0.24 -18.18
CA CYS A 257 2.67 1.41 -17.45
C CYS A 257 3.99 1.09 -16.75
N VAL A 258 4.91 2.06 -16.76
CA VAL A 258 6.18 2.00 -16.03
C VAL A 258 6.17 3.03 -14.92
N ILE A 259 6.25 2.56 -13.70
CA ILE A 259 6.23 3.36 -12.49
C ILE A 259 7.61 3.24 -11.82
N GLY A 260 8.28 4.36 -11.63
CA GLY A 260 9.59 4.45 -10.98
C GLY A 260 9.57 4.14 -9.49
N GLU A 261 10.71 4.38 -8.85
CA GLU A 261 10.89 4.19 -7.42
C GLU A 261 10.33 5.36 -6.60
N ASN A 262 9.87 5.07 -5.36
CA ASN A 262 9.38 6.08 -4.41
C ASN A 262 8.27 6.99 -4.97
N VAL A 263 7.51 6.52 -5.93
CA VAL A 263 6.34 7.24 -6.49
C VAL A 263 5.20 7.21 -5.48
N VAL A 264 4.48 8.34 -5.37
CA VAL A 264 3.30 8.46 -4.50
C VAL A 264 2.05 8.68 -5.35
N VAL A 265 1.11 7.74 -5.30
CA VAL A 265 -0.13 7.80 -6.06
C VAL A 265 -1.31 7.99 -5.13
N GLY A 266 -2.04 9.10 -5.32
CA GLY A 266 -3.27 9.40 -4.60
C GLY A 266 -4.44 8.51 -5.00
N GLY A 267 -5.41 8.37 -4.10
CA GLY A 267 -6.58 7.50 -4.32
C GLY A 267 -7.41 7.91 -5.53
N GLN A 268 -8.03 6.91 -6.18
CA GLN A 268 -8.87 7.08 -7.38
C GLN A 268 -8.15 7.69 -8.59
N ALA A 269 -6.82 7.68 -8.62
CA ALA A 269 -6.07 8.10 -9.79
C ALA A 269 -6.17 7.05 -10.90
N GLY A 270 -6.32 7.50 -12.15
CA GLY A 270 -6.43 6.64 -13.33
C GLY A 270 -5.30 6.91 -14.32
N PHE A 271 -4.73 5.85 -14.87
CA PHE A 271 -3.58 5.92 -15.77
C PHE A 271 -3.92 5.22 -17.10
N GLY A 272 -3.78 5.98 -18.18
CA GLY A 272 -3.90 5.44 -19.53
C GLY A 272 -2.72 4.50 -19.87
N GLU A 273 -2.88 3.73 -20.93
CA GLU A 273 -1.89 2.75 -21.38
C GLU A 273 -0.51 3.38 -21.63
N ARG A 274 0.55 2.67 -21.27
CA ARG A 274 1.96 3.08 -21.46
C ARG A 274 2.35 4.42 -20.82
N CYS A 275 1.69 4.79 -19.73
CA CYS A 275 2.17 5.91 -18.92
C CYS A 275 3.52 5.59 -18.28
N GLU A 276 4.33 6.62 -18.13
CA GLU A 276 5.61 6.55 -17.43
C GLU A 276 5.59 7.55 -16.25
N LEU A 277 5.86 7.06 -15.04
CA LEU A 277 6.04 7.87 -13.85
C LEU A 277 7.49 7.71 -13.41
N GLU A 278 8.31 8.74 -13.58
CA GLU A 278 9.71 8.69 -13.13
C GLU A 278 9.80 8.76 -11.59
N ASP A 279 10.98 8.44 -11.04
CA ASP A 279 11.23 8.31 -9.60
C ASP A 279 10.76 9.52 -8.79
N GLY A 280 10.13 9.26 -7.66
CA GLY A 280 9.65 10.28 -6.74
C GLY A 280 8.52 11.14 -7.27
N ALA A 281 7.91 10.82 -8.41
CA ALA A 281 6.73 11.53 -8.91
C ALA A 281 5.55 11.42 -7.92
N VAL A 282 4.77 12.50 -7.81
CA VAL A 282 3.61 12.55 -6.90
C VAL A 282 2.34 12.84 -7.70
N ILE A 283 1.39 11.91 -7.64
CA ILE A 283 0.10 11.99 -8.34
C ILE A 283 -1.00 12.29 -7.31
N GLY A 284 -1.65 13.44 -7.44
CA GLY A 284 -2.77 13.81 -6.55
C GLY A 284 -3.97 12.90 -6.74
N GLY A 285 -4.82 12.80 -5.71
CA GLY A 285 -6.04 11.98 -5.78
C GLY A 285 -6.97 12.41 -6.91
N GLN A 286 -7.70 11.44 -7.50
CA GLN A 286 -8.61 11.63 -8.64
C GLN A 286 -7.96 12.24 -9.89
N SER A 287 -6.64 12.09 -10.03
CA SER A 287 -5.94 12.53 -11.23
C SER A 287 -6.12 11.54 -12.38
N GLY A 288 -6.29 12.08 -13.60
CA GLY A 288 -6.32 11.31 -14.83
C GLY A 288 -5.05 11.55 -15.65
N VAL A 289 -4.15 10.57 -15.72
CA VAL A 289 -2.94 10.62 -16.55
C VAL A 289 -3.25 9.99 -17.91
N LEU A 290 -3.10 10.76 -18.97
CA LEU A 290 -3.36 10.26 -20.34
C LEU A 290 -2.33 9.20 -20.74
N GLY A 291 -2.74 8.29 -21.64
CA GLY A 291 -1.85 7.28 -22.18
C GLY A 291 -0.59 7.86 -22.83
N GLU A 292 0.51 7.11 -22.80
CA GLU A 292 1.82 7.50 -23.33
C GLU A 292 2.41 8.79 -22.72
N LYS A 293 1.85 9.23 -21.56
CA LYS A 293 2.33 10.43 -20.85
C LYS A 293 3.43 10.08 -19.86
N THR A 294 4.53 10.84 -19.91
CA THR A 294 5.60 10.79 -18.90
C THR A 294 5.39 11.88 -17.86
N ILE A 295 5.38 11.51 -16.58
CA ILE A 295 5.47 12.43 -15.43
C ILE A 295 6.91 12.37 -14.92
N ARG A 296 7.59 13.50 -14.93
CA ARG A 296 9.03 13.59 -14.66
C ARG A 296 9.34 13.42 -13.15
N SER A 297 10.56 13.00 -12.89
CA SER A 297 11.10 12.76 -11.54
C SER A 297 10.79 13.92 -10.58
N GLY A 298 10.29 13.59 -9.39
CA GLY A 298 9.91 14.53 -8.34
C GLY A 298 8.76 15.49 -8.68
N GLN A 299 8.16 15.38 -9.86
CA GLN A 299 7.07 16.26 -10.26
C GLN A 299 5.79 15.90 -9.50
N THR A 300 5.10 16.92 -8.97
CA THR A 300 3.74 16.78 -8.44
C THR A 300 2.72 17.22 -9.48
N VAL A 301 1.76 16.34 -9.79
CA VAL A 301 0.67 16.62 -10.75
C VAL A 301 -0.69 16.36 -10.10
N TRP A 302 -1.72 17.06 -10.61
CA TRP A 302 -3.09 16.90 -10.16
C TRP A 302 -4.11 17.23 -11.25
N GLY A 303 -5.33 16.71 -11.11
CA GLY A 303 -6.48 16.99 -11.98
C GLY A 303 -6.65 16.00 -13.13
N THR A 304 -7.69 16.23 -13.91
CA THR A 304 -8.03 15.43 -15.09
C THR A 304 -8.24 16.36 -16.29
N PRO A 305 -7.36 16.33 -17.31
CA PRO A 305 -6.09 15.62 -17.35
C PRO A 305 -5.08 16.17 -16.32
N ALA A 306 -4.16 15.32 -15.86
CA ALA A 306 -3.17 15.68 -14.86
C ALA A 306 -2.22 16.79 -15.33
N ARG A 307 -1.97 17.76 -14.48
CA ARG A 307 -1.13 18.95 -14.73
C ARG A 307 -0.25 19.20 -13.51
N SER A 308 0.81 20.01 -13.67
CA SER A 308 1.59 20.44 -12.50
C SER A 308 0.69 21.05 -11.44
N LEU A 309 1.00 20.81 -10.16
CA LEU A 309 0.17 21.25 -9.04
C LEU A 309 -0.06 22.77 -9.05
N GLY A 310 0.97 23.57 -9.37
CA GLY A 310 0.83 25.02 -9.49
C GLY A 310 -0.21 25.43 -10.54
N LYS A 311 -0.09 24.86 -11.76
CA LYS A 311 -1.02 25.14 -12.85
C LYS A 311 -2.45 24.66 -12.54
N PHE A 312 -2.59 23.51 -11.86
CA PHE A 312 -3.88 23.03 -11.42
C PHE A 312 -4.54 23.99 -10.43
N LYS A 313 -3.82 24.42 -9.39
CA LYS A 313 -4.33 25.35 -8.37
C LYS A 313 -4.76 26.71 -8.97
N GLU A 314 -3.95 27.25 -9.88
CA GLU A 314 -4.28 28.48 -10.60
C GLU A 314 -5.59 28.34 -11.38
N GLN A 315 -5.70 27.32 -12.22
CA GLN A 315 -6.89 27.07 -13.03
C GLN A 315 -8.12 26.79 -12.19
N TYR A 316 -7.98 26.03 -11.09
CA TYR A 316 -9.07 25.74 -10.17
C TYR A 316 -9.59 26.97 -9.46
N ALA A 317 -8.71 27.92 -9.08
CA ALA A 317 -9.10 29.19 -8.52
C ALA A 317 -9.91 30.05 -9.52
N TRP A 318 -9.51 30.07 -10.79
CA TRP A 318 -10.27 30.74 -11.85
C TRP A 318 -11.62 30.06 -12.11
N TYR A 319 -11.69 28.72 -12.06
CA TYR A 319 -12.93 27.97 -12.23
C TYR A 319 -14.00 28.40 -11.22
N GLY A 320 -13.63 28.59 -9.94
CA GLY A 320 -14.53 29.11 -8.89
C GLY A 320 -15.03 30.51 -9.12
N ARG A 321 -14.33 31.31 -9.95
CA ARG A 321 -14.69 32.71 -10.28
C ARG A 321 -15.47 32.88 -11.57
N LEU A 322 -15.77 31.78 -12.29
CA LEU A 322 -16.52 31.85 -13.55
C LEU A 322 -17.88 32.60 -13.43
N PRO A 323 -18.69 32.39 -12.38
CA PRO A 323 -19.95 33.16 -12.25
C PRO A 323 -19.74 34.69 -12.14
N GLU A 324 -18.71 35.11 -11.37
CA GLU A 324 -18.32 36.53 -11.23
C GLU A 324 -17.85 37.09 -12.57
N LEU A 325 -17.02 36.35 -13.31
CA LEU A 325 -16.55 36.77 -14.62
C LEU A 325 -17.69 36.87 -15.63
N ALA A 326 -18.62 35.91 -15.62
CA ALA A 326 -19.80 35.96 -16.49
C ALA A 326 -20.69 37.16 -16.23
N ALA A 327 -20.92 37.52 -14.95
CA ALA A 327 -21.68 38.71 -14.58
C ALA A 327 -20.97 40.00 -15.07
N ARG A 328 -19.66 40.07 -14.88
CA ARG A 328 -18.83 41.20 -15.29
C ARG A 328 -18.78 41.39 -16.81
N ILE A 329 -18.75 40.28 -17.57
CA ILE A 329 -18.84 40.32 -19.05
C ILE A 329 -20.19 40.90 -19.48
N LYS A 330 -21.30 40.44 -18.91
CA LYS A 330 -22.66 40.98 -19.22
C LYS A 330 -22.76 42.48 -18.95
N GLU A 331 -22.17 42.96 -17.87
CA GLU A 331 -22.13 44.41 -17.58
C GLU A 331 -21.34 45.20 -18.60
N LEU A 332 -20.20 44.63 -19.07
CA LEU A 332 -19.37 45.26 -20.09
C LEU A 332 -20.07 45.27 -21.45
N GLU A 333 -20.71 44.19 -21.85
CA GLU A 333 -21.51 44.09 -23.08
C GLU A 333 -22.64 45.13 -23.10
N ALA A 334 -23.34 45.30 -21.97
CA ALA A 334 -24.37 46.30 -21.83
C ALA A 334 -23.83 47.74 -21.95
N LYS A 335 -22.62 48.00 -21.43
CA LYS A 335 -21.96 49.31 -21.55
C LYS A 335 -21.45 49.64 -22.96
N VAL A 336 -21.05 48.62 -23.70
CA VAL A 336 -20.48 48.79 -25.07
C VAL A 336 -21.54 48.67 -26.16
N GLY A 337 -22.77 48.28 -25.82
CA GLY A 337 -23.88 48.18 -26.77
C GLY A 337 -23.79 46.94 -27.70
N VAL A 338 -23.01 45.93 -27.30
CA VAL A 338 -22.96 44.64 -27.99
C VAL A 338 -24.11 43.78 -27.47
N LYS A 339 -25.02 43.36 -28.39
CA LYS A 339 -26.10 42.41 -28.09
C LYS A 339 -25.64 40.99 -28.25
#